data_74b4a5487024f37f5c95f06263a399e6
#
_entry.id   74b4a5487024f37f5c95f06263a399e6
#
_cell.length_a   1.000
_cell.length_b   1.000
_cell.length_c   1.000
_cell.angle_alpha   90.00
_cell.angle_beta   90.00
_cell.angle_gamma   90.00
#
_symmetry.space_group_name_H-M   'P 1'
#
loop_
_entity.id
_entity.type
_entity.pdbx_description
1 polymer ?
#
loop_
_entity_poly.entity_id
_entity_poly.type
_entity_poly.pdbx_seq_one_letter_code
_entity_poly.pdbx_strand_id
1 'polypeptide(L)'
;MKYSISTLFTACFLVTSYVLSAQSPITLNSNFEDWATAQSWTSSTGGGNINKVAISHTSEWVYFYIKTTNEVALDEFTLPNSIQLVLDFDNDPTTGSNYQGLGLGAELVIDLPSRSATLFSSSGNPSGPAINSLGLHISPTYSAFEFELALDRSLVNMADGDLKFVWYETASGAEIPSGGGVHALTSFNYSVVPTPLEKAVGTEIRVAFWNVNRRLDQAGALNAIERILLATQPDIVGFSEVDDVSASYVAGLLDGWLPLDGVGWQVIKDDYDLMIASRFPIASTYPTIDRQMPGVISTESVWGVPMLFTSSHLKCCSGDALRQQQADEYMAFQRDAMTVGGSIDIPSGSPIVYGGDLNMVGLSGPINTLKTGNISDNDQFGIDFSPDWDGSSMVELDARLSDRAMDYTWRNDGSAYMPGKLDYIIVSDAAVNVLRQYSLQTSDLSAARLEQYGLLANDDLDASDHFIVIADLALVGGVSQTDSDSDGIIDVADNCPNLSNSDQADFNLDGLGDACSDADLDGLTDELELQITNSDPLIQDTDGDGLTDGIEVSLFTTDPLLYDTDQNGYSDAEDLMLNTWSSTCTGDANYDGSVTVGDLLLLLSAFGDVC
;
A
#
# COMPACT_ATOMS: atom_id res chain seq x y z
N MET A 1 40.05 -72.47 -47.85
CA MET A 1 39.90 -71.62 -46.68
C MET A 1 38.94 -70.49 -47.03
N LYS A 2 37.71 -70.59 -46.57
CA LYS A 2 36.72 -69.55 -46.73
C LYS A 2 36.43 -68.94 -45.34
N TYR A 3 36.71 -67.65 -45.16
CA TYR A 3 36.31 -66.95 -43.97
C TYR A 3 34.98 -66.29 -44.22
N SER A 4 34.00 -66.57 -43.39
CA SER A 4 32.70 -65.91 -43.31
C SER A 4 32.78 -64.71 -42.39
N ILE A 5 32.45 -63.55 -42.87
CA ILE A 5 32.34 -62.28 -42.10
C ILE A 5 30.90 -62.20 -41.63
N SER A 6 30.67 -62.30 -40.33
CA SER A 6 29.40 -62.09 -39.69
C SER A 6 29.27 -60.55 -39.37
N THR A 7 28.32 -59.88 -40.01
CA THR A 7 28.01 -58.47 -39.77
C THR A 7 27.08 -58.35 -38.57
N LEU A 8 27.63 -57.85 -37.49
CA LEU A 8 26.82 -57.42 -36.30
C LEU A 8 26.13 -56.10 -36.57
N PHE A 9 24.80 -56.09 -36.64
CA PHE A 9 24.00 -54.89 -36.61
C PHE A 9 23.87 -54.43 -35.16
N THR A 10 24.58 -53.37 -34.80
CA THR A 10 24.38 -52.67 -33.53
C THR A 10 23.19 -51.72 -33.70
N ALA A 11 22.05 -52.06 -33.13
CA ALA A 11 20.92 -51.16 -33.03
C ALA A 11 21.27 -50.07 -31.98
N CYS A 12 21.49 -48.85 -32.46
CA CYS A 12 21.66 -47.69 -31.62
C CYS A 12 20.25 -47.26 -31.17
N PHE A 13 19.87 -47.61 -29.94
CA PHE A 13 18.72 -47.00 -29.28
C PHE A 13 19.09 -45.55 -28.92
N LEU A 14 18.57 -44.59 -29.67
CA LEU A 14 18.51 -43.20 -29.24
C LEU A 14 17.55 -43.12 -28.05
N VAL A 15 18.09 -43.19 -26.84
CA VAL A 15 17.38 -42.73 -25.65
C VAL A 15 17.38 -41.21 -25.73
N THR A 16 16.32 -40.64 -26.22
CA THR A 16 16.04 -39.22 -25.99
C THR A 16 15.76 -39.04 -24.49
N SER A 17 16.81 -38.69 -23.75
CA SER A 17 16.65 -38.18 -22.41
C SER A 17 15.84 -36.87 -22.52
N TYR A 18 14.56 -36.93 -22.21
CA TYR A 18 13.83 -35.73 -21.83
C TYR A 18 14.51 -35.22 -20.57
N VAL A 19 15.24 -34.14 -20.71
CA VAL A 19 15.60 -33.30 -19.57
C VAL A 19 14.26 -32.75 -19.10
N LEU A 20 13.70 -33.29 -18.02
CA LEU A 20 12.68 -32.60 -17.26
C LEU A 20 13.36 -31.31 -16.79
N SER A 21 13.13 -30.20 -17.47
CA SER A 21 13.40 -28.88 -16.91
C SER A 21 12.54 -28.81 -15.65
N ALA A 22 13.17 -28.48 -14.52
CA ALA A 22 12.42 -28.20 -13.32
C ALA A 22 11.36 -27.15 -13.69
N GLN A 23 10.10 -27.52 -13.52
CA GLN A 23 8.98 -26.62 -13.83
C GLN A 23 9.01 -25.52 -12.78
N SER A 24 9.21 -24.28 -13.22
CA SER A 24 9.15 -23.14 -12.30
C SER A 24 7.70 -22.93 -11.85
N PRO A 25 7.48 -22.61 -10.58
CA PRO A 25 6.15 -22.25 -10.11
C PRO A 25 5.66 -20.98 -10.82
N ILE A 26 4.39 -20.97 -11.18
CA ILE A 26 3.72 -19.81 -11.74
C ILE A 26 2.97 -19.11 -10.61
N THR A 27 3.10 -17.79 -10.52
CA THR A 27 2.26 -16.92 -9.69
C THR A 27 1.36 -16.11 -10.59
N LEU A 28 0.06 -16.17 -10.38
CA LEU A 28 -0.92 -15.38 -11.12
C LEU A 28 -0.96 -13.96 -10.54
N ASN A 29 -0.21 -13.02 -11.12
CA ASN A 29 -0.01 -11.68 -10.55
C ASN A 29 0.28 -10.58 -11.58
N SER A 30 0.04 -10.86 -12.88
CA SER A 30 0.37 -9.97 -14.01
C SER A 30 1.88 -9.69 -14.18
N ASN A 31 2.75 -10.44 -13.51
CA ASN A 31 4.18 -10.47 -13.79
C ASN A 31 4.51 -11.74 -14.57
N PHE A 32 4.84 -11.58 -15.82
CA PHE A 32 5.00 -12.71 -16.77
C PHE A 32 6.43 -13.26 -16.83
N GLU A 33 7.33 -12.85 -15.94
CA GLU A 33 8.75 -13.30 -15.93
C GLU A 33 8.90 -14.77 -15.59
N ASP A 34 8.05 -15.31 -14.73
CA ASP A 34 8.05 -16.73 -14.33
C ASP A 34 7.68 -17.68 -15.48
N TRP A 35 7.03 -17.16 -16.53
CA TRP A 35 6.75 -17.90 -17.77
C TRP A 35 7.96 -18.12 -18.69
N ALA A 36 9.12 -17.55 -18.37
CA ALA A 36 10.32 -17.64 -19.21
C ALA A 36 10.81 -19.09 -19.42
N THR A 37 10.56 -19.96 -18.46
CA THR A 37 10.98 -21.40 -18.50
C THR A 37 9.86 -22.36 -18.82
N ALA A 38 8.61 -21.88 -18.93
CA ALA A 38 7.44 -22.71 -19.22
C ALA A 38 7.46 -23.24 -20.68
N GLN A 39 6.80 -24.37 -20.89
CA GLN A 39 6.59 -24.91 -22.24
C GLN A 39 5.78 -23.91 -23.07
N SER A 40 6.33 -23.44 -24.17
CA SER A 40 5.72 -22.34 -24.95
C SER A 40 5.78 -22.56 -26.46
N TRP A 41 4.86 -21.89 -27.15
CA TRP A 41 4.76 -21.85 -28.60
C TRP A 41 4.57 -20.41 -29.08
N THR A 42 5.16 -20.11 -30.22
CA THR A 42 5.04 -18.80 -30.86
C THR A 42 4.43 -18.92 -32.24
N SER A 43 3.71 -17.90 -32.68
CA SER A 43 3.19 -17.83 -34.04
C SER A 43 4.35 -17.81 -35.03
N SER A 44 4.36 -18.73 -36.01
CA SER A 44 5.42 -18.81 -37.02
C SER A 44 5.14 -17.97 -38.27
N THR A 45 3.90 -17.49 -38.43
CA THR A 45 3.49 -16.71 -39.65
C THR A 45 2.36 -15.78 -39.25
N GLY A 46 2.55 -14.48 -39.44
CA GLY A 46 1.66 -13.38 -39.09
C GLY A 46 0.22 -13.50 -39.57
N GLY A 47 -0.58 -14.27 -38.88
CA GLY A 47 -2.02 -14.42 -39.08
C GLY A 47 -2.69 -14.48 -37.69
N GLY A 48 -3.47 -13.46 -37.36
CA GLY A 48 -4.21 -13.39 -36.14
C GLY A 48 -3.55 -12.54 -35.04
N ASN A 49 -4.26 -12.39 -33.94
CA ASN A 49 -3.85 -11.57 -32.81
C ASN A 49 -2.96 -12.32 -31.79
N ILE A 50 -2.98 -13.66 -31.82
CA ILE A 50 -2.22 -14.47 -30.85
C ILE A 50 -0.75 -14.56 -31.26
N ASN A 51 0.17 -14.14 -30.37
CA ASN A 51 1.60 -14.09 -30.64
C ASN A 51 2.37 -15.24 -29.98
N LYS A 52 2.16 -15.44 -28.67
CA LYS A 52 2.81 -16.47 -27.87
C LYS A 52 1.81 -17.08 -26.90
N VAL A 53 1.94 -18.36 -26.64
CA VAL A 53 1.20 -19.08 -25.59
C VAL A 53 2.14 -19.97 -24.81
N ALA A 54 1.83 -20.22 -23.52
CA ALA A 54 2.56 -21.16 -22.71
C ALA A 54 1.62 -21.91 -21.75
N ILE A 55 2.11 -22.99 -21.17
CA ILE A 55 1.38 -23.82 -20.22
C ILE A 55 2.32 -24.31 -19.13
N SER A 56 1.79 -24.39 -17.92
CA SER A 56 2.41 -24.99 -16.75
C SER A 56 1.34 -25.67 -15.90
N HIS A 57 1.71 -26.43 -14.87
CA HIS A 57 0.73 -27.07 -13.98
C HIS A 57 1.31 -27.36 -12.59
N THR A 58 0.40 -27.58 -11.65
CA THR A 58 0.63 -28.25 -10.38
C THR A 58 -0.33 -29.45 -10.26
N SER A 59 -0.32 -30.14 -9.13
CA SER A 59 -1.35 -31.16 -8.86
C SER A 59 -2.77 -30.62 -8.77
N GLU A 60 -2.92 -29.32 -8.45
CA GLU A 60 -4.21 -28.66 -8.24
C GLU A 60 -4.64 -27.79 -9.41
N TRP A 61 -3.69 -27.15 -10.09
CA TRP A 61 -3.94 -26.12 -11.09
C TRP A 61 -3.28 -26.43 -12.42
N VAL A 62 -3.92 -25.98 -13.51
CA VAL A 62 -3.28 -25.79 -14.81
C VAL A 62 -3.25 -24.29 -15.11
N TYR A 63 -2.07 -23.81 -15.45
CA TYR A 63 -1.82 -22.42 -15.77
C TYR A 63 -1.62 -22.25 -17.26
N PHE A 64 -2.20 -21.20 -17.82
CA PHE A 64 -2.07 -20.83 -19.21
C PHE A 64 -1.61 -19.38 -19.32
N TYR A 65 -0.76 -19.14 -20.29
CA TYR A 65 -0.32 -17.79 -20.65
C TYR A 65 -0.64 -17.52 -22.11
N ILE A 66 -1.06 -16.30 -22.40
CA ILE A 66 -1.25 -15.80 -23.77
C ILE A 66 -0.70 -14.39 -23.90
N LYS A 67 0.04 -14.15 -24.99
CA LYS A 67 0.46 -12.83 -25.46
C LYS A 67 -0.17 -12.54 -26.80
N THR A 68 -0.74 -11.34 -26.94
CA THR A 68 -1.42 -10.87 -28.12
C THR A 68 -0.64 -9.73 -28.79
N THR A 69 -0.93 -9.47 -30.07
CA THR A 69 -0.34 -8.37 -30.84
C THR A 69 -1.07 -7.06 -30.57
N ASN A 70 -2.37 -7.12 -30.36
CA ASN A 70 -3.21 -5.98 -30.00
C ASN A 70 -3.72 -6.17 -28.57
N GLU A 71 -3.98 -5.08 -27.88
CA GLU A 71 -4.59 -5.08 -26.57
C GLU A 71 -5.98 -5.76 -26.63
N VAL A 72 -6.29 -6.57 -25.63
CA VAL A 72 -7.56 -7.29 -25.48
C VAL A 72 -8.27 -6.76 -24.25
N ALA A 73 -9.51 -6.33 -24.39
CA ALA A 73 -10.39 -5.98 -23.27
C ALA A 73 -11.33 -7.15 -22.96
N LEU A 74 -11.40 -7.53 -21.70
CA LEU A 74 -12.17 -8.71 -21.26
C LEU A 74 -13.67 -8.43 -21.09
N ASP A 75 -14.11 -7.19 -21.13
CA ASP A 75 -15.52 -6.79 -20.95
C ASP A 75 -16.19 -6.28 -22.23
N GLU A 76 -15.48 -6.27 -23.36
CA GLU A 76 -16.05 -5.91 -24.65
C GLU A 76 -16.65 -7.12 -25.36
N PHE A 77 -17.95 -7.32 -25.20
CA PHE A 77 -18.71 -8.39 -25.87
C PHE A 77 -18.73 -8.31 -27.39
N THR A 78 -18.14 -7.27 -27.98
CA THR A 78 -18.24 -6.98 -29.44
C THR A 78 -16.91 -7.02 -30.18
N LEU A 79 -15.85 -7.53 -29.57
CA LEU A 79 -14.55 -7.63 -30.24
C LEU A 79 -14.67 -8.51 -31.50
N PRO A 80 -14.11 -8.06 -32.62
CA PRO A 80 -14.05 -8.87 -33.84
C PRO A 80 -13.21 -10.14 -33.68
N ASN A 81 -12.51 -10.28 -32.55
CA ASN A 81 -11.53 -11.31 -32.25
C ASN A 81 -11.88 -12.04 -30.97
N SER A 82 -12.88 -12.92 -31.00
CA SER A 82 -13.07 -13.89 -29.94
C SER A 82 -11.87 -14.81 -29.86
N ILE A 83 -11.13 -14.74 -28.73
CA ILE A 83 -10.00 -15.62 -28.42
C ILE A 83 -10.51 -16.68 -27.45
N GLN A 84 -10.36 -17.93 -27.86
CA GLN A 84 -10.87 -19.09 -27.15
C GLN A 84 -9.74 -20.03 -26.74
N LEU A 85 -9.78 -20.49 -25.49
CA LEU A 85 -8.97 -21.60 -25.02
C LEU A 85 -9.80 -22.89 -25.13
N VAL A 86 -9.36 -23.83 -25.97
CA VAL A 86 -10.01 -25.11 -26.22
C VAL A 86 -9.18 -26.21 -25.57
N LEU A 87 -9.79 -27.00 -24.70
CA LEU A 87 -9.14 -28.02 -23.89
C LEU A 87 -9.75 -29.41 -24.15
N ASP A 88 -8.88 -30.37 -24.43
CA ASP A 88 -9.14 -31.78 -24.59
C ASP A 88 -8.40 -32.49 -23.44
N PHE A 89 -9.15 -32.91 -22.41
CA PHE A 89 -8.61 -33.33 -21.11
C PHE A 89 -7.93 -34.70 -21.14
N ASP A 90 -8.26 -35.55 -22.11
CA ASP A 90 -7.77 -36.91 -22.22
C ASP A 90 -6.99 -37.17 -23.53
N ASN A 91 -6.80 -36.10 -24.33
CA ASN A 91 -6.14 -36.18 -25.64
C ASN A 91 -6.74 -37.26 -26.56
N ASP A 92 -8.06 -37.49 -26.46
CA ASP A 92 -8.80 -38.43 -27.31
C ASP A 92 -9.78 -37.70 -28.21
N PRO A 93 -9.51 -37.58 -29.52
CA PRO A 93 -10.39 -36.84 -30.44
C PRO A 93 -11.75 -37.51 -30.65
N THR A 94 -12.01 -38.64 -30.01
CA THR A 94 -13.30 -39.38 -30.11
C THR A 94 -14.23 -39.09 -28.94
N THR A 95 -13.75 -38.45 -27.88
CA THR A 95 -14.53 -37.96 -26.75
C THR A 95 -14.81 -36.46 -26.94
N GLY A 96 -15.65 -35.84 -26.09
CA GLY A 96 -15.95 -34.42 -26.17
C GLY A 96 -16.51 -33.96 -27.51
N SER A 97 -16.17 -32.75 -27.96
CA SER A 97 -16.63 -32.12 -29.21
C SER A 97 -15.48 -31.90 -30.18
N ASN A 98 -15.69 -32.26 -31.45
CA ASN A 98 -14.80 -31.83 -32.54
C ASN A 98 -15.02 -30.33 -32.81
N TYR A 99 -14.55 -29.51 -31.86
CA TYR A 99 -14.79 -28.07 -31.88
C TYR A 99 -14.11 -27.42 -33.11
N GLN A 100 -14.88 -26.66 -33.89
CA GLN A 100 -14.42 -25.93 -35.08
C GLN A 100 -13.59 -26.77 -36.07
N GLY A 101 -13.60 -28.09 -35.97
CA GLY A 101 -12.78 -28.97 -36.81
C GLY A 101 -11.28 -28.96 -36.49
N LEU A 102 -10.91 -28.55 -35.29
CA LEU A 102 -9.51 -28.45 -34.83
C LEU A 102 -8.85 -29.81 -34.58
N GLY A 103 -9.61 -30.90 -34.68
CA GLY A 103 -9.08 -32.26 -34.46
C GLY A 103 -8.78 -32.58 -32.99
N LEU A 104 -9.43 -31.86 -32.07
CA LEU A 104 -9.46 -32.11 -30.65
C LEU A 104 -10.81 -32.67 -30.25
N GLY A 105 -10.84 -33.56 -29.24
CA GLY A 105 -12.03 -33.95 -28.54
C GLY A 105 -12.29 -33.03 -27.34
N ALA A 106 -12.72 -31.80 -27.61
CA ALA A 106 -12.79 -30.77 -26.60
C ALA A 106 -13.85 -31.05 -25.52
N GLU A 107 -13.45 -31.07 -24.26
CA GLU A 107 -14.33 -31.10 -23.08
C GLU A 107 -14.65 -29.71 -22.57
N LEU A 108 -13.76 -28.72 -22.77
CA LEU A 108 -13.96 -27.36 -22.29
C LEU A 108 -13.52 -26.35 -23.35
N VAL A 109 -14.38 -25.36 -23.60
CA VAL A 109 -14.03 -24.16 -24.36
C VAL A 109 -14.30 -22.94 -23.51
N ILE A 110 -13.28 -22.11 -23.32
CA ILE A 110 -13.35 -20.83 -22.60
C ILE A 110 -13.22 -19.71 -23.62
N ASP A 111 -14.21 -18.84 -23.69
CA ASP A 111 -14.18 -17.62 -24.51
C ASP A 111 -13.84 -16.44 -23.62
N LEU A 112 -12.64 -15.87 -23.78
CA LEU A 112 -12.13 -14.84 -22.89
C LEU A 112 -12.94 -13.54 -22.95
N PRO A 113 -13.15 -12.93 -24.12
CA PRO A 113 -13.84 -11.64 -24.18
C PRO A 113 -15.29 -11.71 -23.68
N SER A 114 -16.00 -12.80 -23.96
CA SER A 114 -17.37 -12.98 -23.50
C SER A 114 -17.48 -13.51 -22.07
N ARG A 115 -16.35 -13.86 -21.45
CA ARG A 115 -16.28 -14.48 -20.10
C ARG A 115 -17.26 -15.65 -19.98
N SER A 116 -17.29 -16.50 -21.00
CA SER A 116 -18.19 -17.65 -21.06
C SER A 116 -17.42 -18.94 -21.22
N ALA A 117 -18.03 -20.03 -20.77
CA ALA A 117 -17.47 -21.36 -20.92
C ALA A 117 -18.53 -22.34 -21.43
N THR A 118 -18.08 -23.32 -22.22
CA THR A 118 -18.90 -24.45 -22.65
C THR A 118 -18.19 -25.76 -22.28
N LEU A 119 -18.82 -26.55 -21.45
CA LEU A 119 -18.42 -27.92 -21.16
C LEU A 119 -19.14 -28.88 -22.12
N PHE A 120 -18.39 -29.88 -22.61
CA PHE A 120 -18.95 -30.94 -23.45
C PHE A 120 -18.84 -32.28 -22.70
N SER A 121 -19.90 -33.06 -22.75
CA SER A 121 -19.85 -34.43 -22.29
C SER A 121 -18.99 -35.29 -23.21
N SER A 122 -18.60 -36.51 -22.79
CA SER A 122 -17.87 -37.47 -23.64
C SER A 122 -18.57 -37.80 -24.98
N SER A 123 -19.86 -37.53 -25.11
CA SER A 123 -20.63 -37.66 -26.35
C SER A 123 -20.79 -36.35 -27.12
N GLY A 124 -20.09 -35.28 -26.74
CA GLY A 124 -20.06 -33.97 -27.36
C GLY A 124 -21.29 -33.10 -27.10
N ASN A 125 -22.14 -33.42 -26.11
CA ASN A 125 -23.29 -32.58 -25.79
C ASN A 125 -22.85 -31.36 -24.93
N PRO A 126 -23.17 -30.12 -25.39
CA PRO A 126 -22.75 -28.92 -24.68
C PRO A 126 -23.59 -28.64 -23.44
N SER A 127 -22.96 -28.03 -22.43
CA SER A 127 -23.59 -27.36 -21.29
C SER A 127 -22.85 -26.05 -21.02
N GLY A 128 -23.60 -25.02 -20.60
CA GLY A 128 -23.02 -23.70 -20.26
C GLY A 128 -22.96 -23.51 -18.74
N PRO A 129 -21.93 -23.94 -18.05
CA PRO A 129 -21.76 -23.64 -16.63
C PRO A 129 -21.50 -22.14 -16.45
N ALA A 130 -21.79 -21.63 -15.26
CA ALA A 130 -21.25 -20.33 -14.86
C ALA A 130 -19.73 -20.42 -14.83
N ILE A 131 -19.03 -19.47 -15.44
CA ILE A 131 -17.56 -19.51 -15.57
C ILE A 131 -16.89 -19.55 -14.18
N ASN A 132 -17.48 -18.88 -13.19
CA ASN A 132 -17.04 -18.90 -11.80
C ASN A 132 -17.04 -20.32 -11.18
N SER A 133 -17.97 -21.19 -11.59
CA SER A 133 -18.05 -22.57 -11.08
C SER A 133 -16.94 -23.50 -11.58
N LEU A 134 -16.12 -23.04 -12.50
CA LEU A 134 -14.98 -23.79 -13.05
C LEU A 134 -13.67 -23.60 -12.28
N GLY A 135 -13.65 -22.69 -11.26
CA GLY A 135 -12.41 -22.32 -10.58
C GLY A 135 -11.39 -21.68 -11.53
N LEU A 136 -11.87 -20.88 -12.47
CA LEU A 136 -11.02 -20.13 -13.39
C LEU A 136 -10.68 -18.78 -12.79
N HIS A 137 -9.38 -18.45 -12.77
CA HIS A 137 -8.85 -17.15 -12.41
C HIS A 137 -8.08 -16.57 -13.58
N ILE A 138 -8.07 -15.24 -13.69
CA ILE A 138 -7.36 -14.54 -14.76
C ILE A 138 -6.70 -13.27 -14.20
N SER A 139 -5.47 -12.98 -14.63
CA SER A 139 -4.72 -11.77 -14.31
C SER A 139 -4.04 -11.24 -15.59
N PRO A 140 -4.07 -9.91 -15.83
CA PRO A 140 -4.90 -8.90 -15.17
C PRO A 140 -6.38 -9.02 -15.51
N THR A 141 -7.23 -8.31 -14.74
CA THR A 141 -8.69 -8.23 -15.00
C THR A 141 -9.08 -7.11 -15.95
N TYR A 142 -8.15 -6.22 -16.26
CA TYR A 142 -8.30 -5.10 -17.22
C TYR A 142 -7.65 -5.42 -18.56
N SER A 143 -7.82 -4.53 -19.54
CA SER A 143 -7.27 -4.72 -20.89
C SER A 143 -5.75 -4.79 -20.88
N ALA A 144 -5.21 -5.78 -21.59
CA ALA A 144 -3.78 -6.02 -21.66
C ALA A 144 -3.36 -6.69 -22.99
N PHE A 145 -2.05 -6.75 -23.20
CA PHE A 145 -1.44 -7.53 -24.28
C PHE A 145 -1.06 -8.94 -23.84
N GLU A 146 -1.02 -9.17 -22.53
CA GLU A 146 -0.61 -10.44 -21.94
C GLU A 146 -1.58 -10.80 -20.80
N PHE A 147 -1.95 -12.09 -20.75
CA PHE A 147 -2.81 -12.63 -19.70
C PHE A 147 -2.26 -13.97 -19.23
N GLU A 148 -2.50 -14.24 -17.98
CA GLU A 148 -2.30 -15.54 -17.35
C GLU A 148 -3.59 -16.03 -16.71
N LEU A 149 -3.82 -17.32 -16.82
CA LEU A 149 -5.03 -17.98 -16.33
C LEU A 149 -4.62 -19.14 -15.43
N ALA A 150 -5.39 -19.42 -14.40
CA ALA A 150 -5.32 -20.65 -13.61
C ALA A 150 -6.69 -21.33 -13.63
N LEU A 151 -6.71 -22.63 -13.90
CA LEU A 151 -7.91 -23.46 -13.90
C LEU A 151 -7.77 -24.57 -12.88
N ASP A 152 -8.75 -24.66 -11.96
CA ASP A 152 -8.78 -25.72 -10.94
C ASP A 152 -9.10 -27.07 -11.58
N ARG A 153 -8.13 -27.99 -11.49
CA ARG A 153 -8.25 -29.34 -12.08
C ARG A 153 -9.35 -30.18 -11.44
N SER A 154 -9.61 -29.99 -10.15
CA SER A 154 -10.61 -30.75 -9.42
C SER A 154 -12.04 -30.40 -9.81
N LEU A 155 -12.30 -29.11 -10.08
CA LEU A 155 -13.62 -28.62 -10.45
C LEU A 155 -14.05 -29.02 -11.86
N VAL A 156 -13.08 -29.27 -12.74
CA VAL A 156 -13.33 -29.74 -14.12
C VAL A 156 -13.03 -31.23 -14.31
N ASN A 157 -12.72 -31.96 -13.22
CA ASN A 157 -12.36 -33.39 -13.21
C ASN A 157 -11.17 -33.74 -14.13
N MET A 158 -10.16 -32.88 -14.20
CA MET A 158 -8.98 -33.06 -15.04
C MET A 158 -7.94 -33.93 -14.31
N ALA A 159 -7.77 -35.18 -14.75
CA ALA A 159 -6.84 -36.14 -14.18
C ALA A 159 -5.39 -35.92 -14.66
N ASP A 160 -4.44 -36.63 -14.05
CA ASP A 160 -3.09 -36.77 -14.60
C ASP A 160 -3.16 -37.47 -15.97
N GLY A 161 -2.31 -37.07 -16.91
CA GLY A 161 -2.29 -37.56 -18.27
C GLY A 161 -1.90 -36.48 -19.28
N ASP A 162 -2.09 -36.75 -20.54
CA ASP A 162 -1.80 -35.81 -21.61
C ASP A 162 -3.01 -34.90 -21.85
N LEU A 163 -2.86 -33.63 -21.48
CA LEU A 163 -3.78 -32.55 -21.83
C LEU A 163 -3.44 -32.03 -23.21
N LYS A 164 -4.40 -32.02 -24.12
CA LYS A 164 -4.23 -31.32 -25.40
C LYS A 164 -5.00 -30.00 -25.37
N PHE A 165 -4.40 -28.92 -25.89
CA PHE A 165 -5.00 -27.59 -25.88
C PHE A 165 -4.67 -26.79 -27.13
N VAL A 166 -5.51 -25.82 -27.43
CA VAL A 166 -5.27 -24.83 -28.47
C VAL A 166 -5.88 -23.49 -28.09
N TRP A 167 -5.17 -22.42 -28.35
CA TRP A 167 -5.71 -21.08 -28.39
C TRP A 167 -6.19 -20.78 -29.82
N TYR A 168 -7.46 -20.46 -29.97
CA TYR A 168 -8.11 -20.29 -31.23
C TYR A 168 -8.72 -18.89 -31.37
N GLU A 169 -8.39 -18.19 -32.45
CA GLU A 169 -8.98 -16.90 -32.77
C GLU A 169 -10.07 -17.09 -33.84
N THR A 170 -11.32 -16.83 -33.49
CA THR A 170 -12.47 -17.12 -34.36
C THR A 170 -12.51 -16.26 -35.62
N ALA A 171 -11.99 -15.02 -35.59
CA ALA A 171 -12.05 -14.07 -36.71
C ALA A 171 -11.07 -14.43 -37.81
N SER A 172 -9.86 -14.85 -37.49
CA SER A 172 -8.81 -15.22 -38.46
C SER A 172 -8.75 -16.72 -38.75
N GLY A 173 -9.27 -17.55 -37.83
CA GLY A 173 -9.05 -18.99 -37.81
C GLY A 173 -7.64 -19.38 -37.38
N ALA A 174 -6.88 -18.45 -36.78
CA ALA A 174 -5.56 -18.74 -36.30
C ALA A 174 -5.61 -19.65 -35.05
N GLU A 175 -4.70 -20.63 -35.00
CA GLU A 175 -4.56 -21.55 -33.89
C GLU A 175 -3.12 -21.64 -33.42
N ILE A 176 -2.91 -21.60 -32.12
CA ILE A 176 -1.59 -21.79 -31.48
C ILE A 176 -1.75 -22.67 -30.24
N PRO A 177 -1.00 -23.79 -30.16
CA PRO A 177 -0.16 -24.37 -31.21
C PRO A 177 -0.97 -24.93 -32.39
N SER A 178 -0.43 -24.88 -33.60
CA SER A 178 -1.11 -25.43 -34.77
C SER A 178 -1.31 -26.94 -34.64
N GLY A 179 -2.56 -27.40 -34.76
CA GLY A 179 -2.96 -28.80 -34.52
C GLY A 179 -3.04 -29.18 -33.05
N GLY A 180 -2.96 -28.20 -32.14
CA GLY A 180 -2.97 -28.38 -30.69
C GLY A 180 -1.61 -28.75 -30.09
N GLY A 181 -1.33 -28.19 -28.91
CA GLY A 181 -0.19 -28.55 -28.07
C GLY A 181 -0.56 -29.69 -27.10
N VAL A 182 0.39 -30.55 -26.78
CA VAL A 182 0.22 -31.57 -25.74
C VAL A 182 1.12 -31.26 -24.56
N HIS A 183 0.55 -31.34 -23.37
CA HIS A 183 1.24 -31.12 -22.12
C HIS A 183 0.91 -32.24 -21.14
N ALA A 184 1.96 -32.90 -20.62
CA ALA A 184 1.79 -34.00 -19.68
C ALA A 184 1.50 -33.46 -18.27
N LEU A 185 0.29 -33.66 -17.79
CA LEU A 185 -0.09 -33.35 -16.39
C LEU A 185 0.42 -34.48 -15.47
N THR A 186 1.02 -34.09 -14.40
CA THR A 186 1.55 -34.98 -13.37
C THR A 186 1.13 -34.50 -11.99
N SER A 187 1.30 -35.35 -10.97
CA SER A 187 1.08 -34.99 -9.57
C SER A 187 2.25 -34.13 -9.03
N PHE A 188 2.69 -33.14 -9.79
CA PHE A 188 3.70 -32.19 -9.34
C PHE A 188 3.13 -31.27 -8.25
N ASN A 189 3.66 -31.41 -7.04
CA ASN A 189 3.27 -30.56 -5.93
C ASN A 189 4.26 -29.40 -5.80
N TYR A 190 3.76 -28.20 -6.00
CA TYR A 190 4.42 -26.99 -5.58
C TYR A 190 3.74 -26.47 -4.32
N SER A 191 4.51 -26.30 -3.25
CA SER A 191 4.00 -25.71 -2.02
C SER A 191 4.32 -24.22 -2.04
N VAL A 192 3.30 -23.40 -2.06
CA VAL A 192 3.44 -21.95 -1.81
C VAL A 192 3.99 -21.77 -0.41
N VAL A 193 5.06 -20.97 -0.26
CA VAL A 193 5.52 -20.56 1.06
C VAL A 193 4.50 -19.54 1.60
N PRO A 194 3.79 -19.87 2.68
CA PRO A 194 2.79 -18.97 3.23
C PRO A 194 3.40 -17.68 3.74
N THR A 195 2.75 -16.56 3.47
CA THR A 195 3.15 -15.26 4.01
C THR A 195 2.72 -15.18 5.49
N PRO A 196 3.63 -14.91 6.44
CA PRO A 196 3.25 -14.66 7.84
C PRO A 196 2.35 -13.43 7.94
N LEU A 197 1.33 -13.49 8.82
CA LEU A 197 0.39 -12.36 9.01
C LEU A 197 0.94 -11.31 9.99
N GLU A 198 1.91 -11.65 10.82
CA GLU A 198 2.60 -10.71 11.71
C GLU A 198 3.32 -9.63 10.89
N LYS A 199 3.54 -8.46 11.48
CA LYS A 199 4.38 -7.42 10.86
C LYS A 199 5.77 -7.97 10.53
N ALA A 200 6.29 -7.63 9.36
CA ALA A 200 7.67 -7.97 9.01
C ALA A 200 8.66 -7.30 9.99
N VAL A 201 9.81 -7.92 10.19
CA VAL A 201 10.87 -7.28 11.00
C VAL A 201 11.30 -5.98 10.33
N GLY A 202 11.30 -4.89 11.08
CA GLY A 202 11.59 -3.55 10.57
C GLY A 202 10.38 -2.80 10.04
N THR A 203 9.16 -3.36 10.14
CA THR A 203 7.93 -2.62 9.82
C THR A 203 7.73 -1.48 10.81
N GLU A 204 7.65 -0.27 10.28
CA GLU A 204 7.37 0.93 11.06
C GLU A 204 5.88 1.26 11.04
N ILE A 205 5.25 1.18 9.86
CA ILE A 205 3.81 1.37 9.69
C ILE A 205 3.24 0.27 8.81
N ARG A 206 2.13 -0.33 9.24
CA ARG A 206 1.31 -1.24 8.42
C ARG A 206 0.07 -0.53 7.93
N VAL A 207 -0.10 -0.48 6.61
CA VAL A 207 -1.31 0.04 5.97
C VAL A 207 -2.19 -1.10 5.47
N ALA A 208 -3.48 -0.86 5.42
CA ALA A 208 -4.45 -1.79 4.85
C ALA A 208 -5.54 -1.04 4.08
N PHE A 209 -6.12 -1.71 3.07
CA PHE A 209 -7.34 -1.27 2.39
C PHE A 209 -8.35 -2.40 2.36
N TRP A 210 -9.62 -2.07 2.57
CA TRP A 210 -10.67 -3.07 2.63
C TRP A 210 -12.05 -2.53 2.26
N ASN A 211 -12.62 -3.03 1.19
CA ASN A 211 -14.04 -2.89 0.93
C ASN A 211 -14.79 -3.86 1.86
N VAL A 212 -15.61 -3.34 2.77
CA VAL A 212 -16.32 -4.14 3.80
C VAL A 212 -17.78 -4.45 3.44
N ASN A 213 -18.17 -4.19 2.19
CA ASN A 213 -19.46 -4.57 1.62
C ASN A 213 -20.66 -4.21 2.55
N ARG A 214 -20.63 -3.01 3.17
CA ARG A 214 -21.68 -2.53 4.11
C ARG A 214 -21.96 -3.49 5.27
N ARG A 215 -20.95 -4.16 5.79
CA ARG A 215 -21.12 -5.18 6.82
C ARG A 215 -20.67 -4.78 8.22
N LEU A 216 -20.19 -3.55 8.40
CA LEU A 216 -19.72 -3.07 9.72
C LEU A 216 -20.82 -2.88 10.78
N ASP A 217 -22.09 -2.98 10.43
CA ASP A 217 -23.22 -3.00 11.36
C ASP A 217 -23.90 -4.38 11.49
N GLN A 218 -23.43 -5.39 10.74
CA GLN A 218 -24.00 -6.73 10.69
C GLN A 218 -23.30 -7.65 11.68
N ALA A 219 -24.00 -8.07 12.73
CA ALA A 219 -23.43 -8.84 13.85
C ALA A 219 -22.67 -10.11 13.44
N GLY A 220 -23.07 -10.79 12.36
CA GLY A 220 -22.34 -11.97 11.83
C GLY A 220 -20.99 -11.60 11.25
N ALA A 221 -20.95 -10.57 10.43
CA ALA A 221 -19.74 -10.07 9.77
C ALA A 221 -18.79 -9.40 10.76
N LEU A 222 -19.29 -8.65 11.75
CA LEU A 222 -18.47 -7.97 12.74
C LEU A 222 -17.48 -8.90 13.44
N ASN A 223 -17.87 -10.10 13.81
CA ASN A 223 -16.97 -11.05 14.47
C ASN A 223 -15.86 -11.53 13.53
N ALA A 224 -16.13 -11.66 12.24
CA ALA A 224 -15.16 -12.03 11.23
C ALA A 224 -14.19 -10.87 10.96
N ILE A 225 -14.73 -9.64 10.81
CA ILE A 225 -13.95 -8.41 10.65
C ILE A 225 -13.01 -8.21 11.85
N GLU A 226 -13.51 -8.37 13.08
CA GLU A 226 -12.72 -8.31 14.30
C GLU A 226 -11.53 -9.28 14.27
N ARG A 227 -11.77 -10.57 13.96
CA ARG A 227 -10.70 -11.57 13.92
C ARG A 227 -9.66 -11.26 12.85
N ILE A 228 -10.09 -10.83 11.67
CA ILE A 228 -9.17 -10.44 10.59
C ILE A 228 -8.32 -9.24 11.01
N LEU A 229 -8.90 -8.19 11.60
CA LEU A 229 -8.16 -7.03 12.08
C LEU A 229 -7.22 -7.38 13.25
N LEU A 230 -7.64 -8.27 14.15
CA LEU A 230 -6.77 -8.77 15.24
C LEU A 230 -5.60 -9.60 14.71
N ALA A 231 -5.81 -10.40 13.67
CA ALA A 231 -4.75 -11.20 13.06
C ALA A 231 -3.76 -10.36 12.26
N THR A 232 -4.22 -9.28 11.64
CA THR A 232 -3.42 -8.45 10.71
C THR A 232 -2.84 -7.19 11.35
N GLN A 233 -3.46 -6.65 12.39
CA GLN A 233 -3.00 -5.49 13.19
C GLN A 233 -2.52 -4.31 12.35
N PRO A 234 -3.35 -3.72 11.48
CA PRO A 234 -2.98 -2.54 10.72
C PRO A 234 -2.86 -1.31 11.62
N ASP A 235 -2.03 -0.34 11.21
CA ASP A 235 -1.91 0.97 11.86
C ASP A 235 -2.81 2.01 11.19
N ILE A 236 -3.01 1.88 9.87
CA ILE A 236 -3.87 2.75 9.08
C ILE A 236 -4.72 1.88 8.16
N VAL A 237 -6.02 2.16 8.09
CA VAL A 237 -6.95 1.42 7.22
C VAL A 237 -7.79 2.38 6.39
N GLY A 238 -7.77 2.19 5.07
CA GLY A 238 -8.74 2.75 4.15
C GLY A 238 -9.91 1.78 3.97
N PHE A 239 -11.09 2.18 4.41
CA PHE A 239 -12.32 1.39 4.20
C PHE A 239 -13.15 1.95 3.07
N SER A 240 -13.82 1.08 2.31
CA SER A 240 -14.87 1.43 1.37
C SER A 240 -16.16 0.63 1.63
N GLU A 241 -17.27 1.09 1.06
CA GLU A 241 -18.62 0.61 1.33
C GLU A 241 -19.00 0.66 2.81
N VAL A 242 -18.82 1.84 3.41
CA VAL A 242 -19.12 2.14 4.82
C VAL A 242 -20.25 3.17 4.99
N ASP A 243 -21.08 3.34 3.97
CA ASP A 243 -22.18 4.32 3.96
C ASP A 243 -23.17 4.15 5.14
N ASP A 244 -23.37 2.94 5.64
CA ASP A 244 -24.34 2.62 6.69
C ASP A 244 -23.89 2.95 8.12
N VAL A 245 -22.60 3.30 8.33
CA VAL A 245 -22.02 3.53 9.65
C VAL A 245 -21.34 4.89 9.79
N SER A 246 -21.26 5.41 11.01
CA SER A 246 -20.57 6.67 11.30
C SER A 246 -19.09 6.46 11.65
N ALA A 247 -18.25 7.48 11.44
CA ALA A 247 -16.85 7.48 11.85
C ALA A 247 -16.68 7.19 13.35
N SER A 248 -17.49 7.81 14.21
CA SER A 248 -17.46 7.57 15.66
C SER A 248 -17.85 6.15 16.07
N TYR A 249 -18.73 5.50 15.31
CA TYR A 249 -19.08 4.09 15.56
C TYR A 249 -17.88 3.19 15.24
N VAL A 250 -17.24 3.39 14.08
CA VAL A 250 -16.07 2.60 13.67
C VAL A 250 -14.88 2.85 14.60
N ALA A 251 -14.65 4.10 15.03
CA ALA A 251 -13.63 4.40 16.04
C ALA A 251 -13.86 3.60 17.33
N GLY A 252 -15.10 3.54 17.82
CA GLY A 252 -15.46 2.75 19.01
C GLY A 252 -15.25 1.24 18.84
N LEU A 253 -15.47 0.69 17.64
CA LEU A 253 -15.15 -0.71 17.34
C LEU A 253 -13.64 -0.95 17.40
N LEU A 254 -12.86 -0.11 16.72
CA LEU A 254 -11.40 -0.22 16.66
C LEU A 254 -10.76 -0.03 18.03
N ASP A 255 -11.23 0.93 18.83
CA ASP A 255 -10.78 1.11 20.22
C ASP A 255 -11.04 -0.13 21.09
N GLY A 256 -12.14 -0.86 20.81
CA GLY A 256 -12.47 -2.11 21.50
C GLY A 256 -11.62 -3.28 21.04
N TRP A 257 -11.36 -3.40 19.76
CA TRP A 257 -10.65 -4.52 19.14
C TRP A 257 -9.12 -4.36 19.20
N LEU A 258 -8.63 -3.16 18.89
CA LEU A 258 -7.21 -2.81 18.77
C LEU A 258 -6.90 -1.60 19.67
N PRO A 259 -7.01 -1.76 21.01
CA PRO A 259 -6.86 -0.64 21.93
C PRO A 259 -5.47 0.00 21.83
N LEU A 260 -5.44 1.34 21.95
CA LEU A 260 -4.22 2.15 21.94
C LEU A 260 -3.94 2.71 23.33
N ASP A 261 -2.67 2.87 23.67
CA ASP A 261 -2.25 3.62 24.84
C ASP A 261 -2.40 5.12 24.54
N GLY A 262 -3.29 5.80 25.23
CA GLY A 262 -3.50 7.25 25.10
C GLY A 262 -4.73 7.64 24.26
N VAL A 263 -4.53 8.33 23.15
CA VAL A 263 -5.61 8.78 22.26
C VAL A 263 -6.11 7.59 21.42
N GLY A 264 -7.42 7.39 21.34
CA GLY A 264 -8.03 6.30 20.57
C GLY A 264 -7.89 6.51 19.05
N TRP A 265 -8.39 5.54 18.29
CA TRP A 265 -8.37 5.58 16.82
C TRP A 265 -9.02 6.84 16.27
N GLN A 266 -8.30 7.51 15.38
CA GLN A 266 -8.81 8.65 14.63
C GLN A 266 -9.52 8.12 13.38
N VAL A 267 -10.79 8.47 13.22
CA VAL A 267 -11.57 8.00 12.07
C VAL A 267 -12.27 9.18 11.42
N ILE A 268 -12.05 9.32 10.13
CA ILE A 268 -12.74 10.29 9.27
C ILE A 268 -13.55 9.56 8.21
N LYS A 269 -14.65 10.15 7.79
CA LYS A 269 -15.56 9.62 6.77
C LYS A 269 -15.96 10.72 5.81
N ASP A 270 -16.05 10.39 4.52
CA ASP A 270 -16.62 11.28 3.52
C ASP A 270 -18.16 11.26 3.53
N ASP A 271 -18.77 12.03 2.63
CA ASP A 271 -20.23 12.08 2.47
C ASP A 271 -20.82 10.85 1.74
N TYR A 272 -19.94 9.95 1.28
CA TYR A 272 -20.32 8.76 0.50
C TYR A 272 -20.05 7.47 1.28
N ASP A 273 -19.07 6.70 0.83
CA ASP A 273 -18.81 5.35 1.29
C ASP A 273 -17.35 5.06 1.64
N LEU A 274 -16.54 6.12 1.85
CA LEU A 274 -15.12 6.02 2.18
C LEU A 274 -14.82 6.42 3.63
N MET A 275 -13.83 5.78 4.21
CA MET A 275 -13.36 6.05 5.56
C MET A 275 -11.84 5.83 5.66
N ILE A 276 -11.17 6.68 6.43
CA ILE A 276 -9.79 6.46 6.87
C ILE A 276 -9.81 6.31 8.38
N ALA A 277 -9.24 5.22 8.87
CA ALA A 277 -9.00 4.97 10.28
C ALA A 277 -7.49 4.90 10.52
N SER A 278 -6.98 5.63 11.52
CA SER A 278 -5.55 5.74 11.80
C SER A 278 -5.28 5.71 13.30
N ARG A 279 -4.18 5.07 13.71
CA ARG A 279 -3.61 5.15 15.05
C ARG A 279 -2.90 6.48 15.27
N PHE A 280 -2.46 7.12 14.19
CA PHE A 280 -1.80 8.42 14.19
C PHE A 280 -2.83 9.53 14.02
N PRO A 281 -2.54 10.76 14.46
CA PRO A 281 -3.41 11.89 14.21
C PRO A 281 -3.63 12.10 12.71
N ILE A 282 -4.83 12.53 12.33
CA ILE A 282 -5.14 12.96 10.96
C ILE A 282 -5.04 14.48 10.93
N ALA A 283 -3.92 15.00 10.43
CA ALA A 283 -3.57 16.42 10.48
C ALA A 283 -4.49 17.28 9.62
N SER A 284 -4.81 16.80 8.41
CA SER A 284 -5.72 17.50 7.51
C SER A 284 -6.50 16.54 6.63
N THR A 285 -7.69 16.96 6.29
CA THR A 285 -8.57 16.26 5.36
C THR A 285 -8.89 17.19 4.20
N TYR A 286 -8.97 16.63 3.02
CA TYR A 286 -9.33 17.37 1.83
C TYR A 286 -10.73 16.99 1.37
N PRO A 287 -11.43 17.84 0.62
CA PRO A 287 -12.68 17.45 0.01
C PRO A 287 -12.48 16.16 -0.78
N THR A 288 -13.43 15.24 -0.67
CA THR A 288 -13.43 14.02 -1.46
C THR A 288 -13.36 14.37 -2.94
N ILE A 289 -12.34 13.82 -3.61
CA ILE A 289 -12.20 13.90 -5.05
C ILE A 289 -13.01 12.73 -5.59
N ASP A 290 -13.92 12.89 -6.48
CA ASP A 290 -14.91 11.89 -6.89
C ASP A 290 -14.54 10.42 -6.52
N ARG A 291 -15.13 9.91 -5.41
CA ARG A 291 -14.92 8.56 -4.85
C ARG A 291 -13.48 8.27 -4.39
N GLN A 292 -12.73 9.30 -4.01
CA GLN A 292 -11.36 9.23 -3.51
C GLN A 292 -11.20 10.21 -2.35
N MET A 293 -10.73 9.72 -1.21
CA MET A 293 -10.64 10.47 0.04
C MET A 293 -9.19 10.59 0.48
N PRO A 294 -8.49 11.68 0.15
CA PRO A 294 -7.14 11.93 0.62
C PRO A 294 -7.13 12.50 2.04
N GLY A 295 -6.16 12.06 2.83
CA GLY A 295 -5.87 12.59 4.16
C GLY A 295 -4.36 12.65 4.41
N VAL A 296 -3.91 13.67 5.13
CA VAL A 296 -2.53 13.73 5.63
C VAL A 296 -2.52 13.14 7.04
N ILE A 297 -1.75 12.10 7.20
CA ILE A 297 -1.59 11.39 8.47
C ILE A 297 -0.29 11.87 9.11
N SER A 298 -0.37 12.32 10.36
CA SER A 298 0.80 12.75 11.15
C SER A 298 1.64 11.54 11.56
N THR A 299 2.58 11.18 10.71
CA THR A 299 3.54 10.08 10.94
C THR A 299 4.91 10.56 11.39
N GLU A 300 5.02 11.84 11.75
CA GLU A 300 6.27 12.51 12.10
C GLU A 300 6.94 11.85 13.31
N SER A 301 6.17 11.37 14.27
CA SER A 301 6.70 10.64 15.43
C SER A 301 7.40 9.32 15.10
N VAL A 302 7.21 8.80 13.88
CA VAL A 302 7.82 7.56 13.40
C VAL A 302 8.77 7.83 12.24
N TRP A 303 8.40 8.74 11.35
CA TRP A 303 9.09 8.97 10.09
C TRP A 303 9.72 10.38 9.95
N GLY A 304 9.43 11.30 10.88
CA GLY A 304 9.86 12.69 10.78
C GLY A 304 9.17 13.49 9.68
N VAL A 305 8.28 12.87 8.93
CA VAL A 305 7.48 13.46 7.85
C VAL A 305 6.06 12.90 7.89
N PRO A 306 5.05 13.68 7.44
CA PRO A 306 3.68 13.18 7.31
C PRO A 306 3.56 12.21 6.13
N MET A 307 2.47 11.44 6.10
CA MET A 307 2.07 10.57 4.99
C MET A 307 0.82 11.13 4.30
N LEU A 308 0.83 11.21 2.98
CA LEU A 308 -0.39 11.34 2.19
C LEU A 308 -1.00 9.94 1.99
N PHE A 309 -2.16 9.70 2.60
CA PHE A 309 -2.88 8.43 2.49
C PHE A 309 -4.24 8.67 1.83
N THR A 310 -4.54 7.94 0.76
CA THR A 310 -5.80 8.09 0.02
C THR A 310 -6.56 6.77 -0.02
N SER A 311 -7.77 6.76 0.54
CA SER A 311 -8.73 5.67 0.38
C SER A 311 -9.61 5.91 -0.83
N SER A 312 -9.77 4.90 -1.69
CA SER A 312 -10.47 5.03 -2.97
C SER A 312 -11.48 3.91 -3.18
N HIS A 313 -12.58 4.23 -3.86
CA HIS A 313 -13.55 3.27 -4.37
C HIS A 313 -14.03 3.74 -5.74
N LEU A 314 -13.27 3.44 -6.79
CA LEU A 314 -13.54 3.93 -8.13
C LEU A 314 -14.82 3.33 -8.71
N LYS A 315 -15.29 3.89 -9.81
CA LYS A 315 -16.54 3.47 -10.45
C LYS A 315 -16.50 2.02 -10.89
N CYS A 316 -17.44 1.19 -10.41
CA CYS A 316 -17.57 -0.21 -10.78
C CYS A 316 -18.07 -0.41 -12.22
N CYS A 317 -18.00 -1.65 -12.66
CA CYS A 317 -18.69 -2.20 -13.83
C CYS A 317 -18.24 -1.53 -15.15
N SER A 318 -19.16 -1.23 -16.08
CA SER A 318 -18.88 -0.58 -17.36
C SER A 318 -18.60 0.92 -17.24
N GLY A 319 -17.79 1.34 -16.27
CA GLY A 319 -17.53 2.73 -15.94
C GLY A 319 -16.17 3.28 -16.37
N ASP A 320 -15.53 2.74 -17.42
CA ASP A 320 -14.16 3.07 -17.83
C ASP A 320 -13.88 4.55 -17.98
N ALA A 321 -14.73 5.27 -18.70
CA ALA A 321 -14.55 6.71 -18.89
C ALA A 321 -14.58 7.49 -17.56
N LEU A 322 -15.41 7.04 -16.62
CA LEU A 322 -15.48 7.68 -15.30
C LEU A 322 -14.28 7.29 -14.45
N ARG A 323 -13.84 6.01 -14.47
CA ARG A 323 -12.59 5.62 -13.80
C ARG A 323 -11.39 6.40 -14.32
N GLN A 324 -11.31 6.62 -15.65
CA GLN A 324 -10.25 7.43 -16.22
C GLN A 324 -10.30 8.87 -15.72
N GLN A 325 -11.49 9.48 -15.72
CA GLN A 325 -11.67 10.82 -15.17
C GLN A 325 -11.26 10.90 -13.69
N GLN A 326 -11.63 9.89 -12.89
CA GLN A 326 -11.27 9.79 -11.46
C GLN A 326 -9.75 9.68 -11.28
N ALA A 327 -9.07 8.91 -12.12
CA ALA A 327 -7.61 8.79 -12.09
C ALA A 327 -6.93 10.11 -12.48
N ASP A 328 -7.40 10.78 -13.52
CA ASP A 328 -6.89 12.08 -13.97
C ASP A 328 -7.06 13.16 -12.89
N GLU A 329 -8.22 13.20 -12.23
CA GLU A 329 -8.54 14.14 -11.16
C GLU A 329 -7.64 13.92 -9.93
N TYR A 330 -7.40 12.66 -9.54
CA TYR A 330 -6.48 12.36 -8.45
C TYR A 330 -5.04 12.75 -8.79
N MET A 331 -4.58 12.49 -10.00
CA MET A 331 -3.23 12.90 -10.41
C MET A 331 -3.06 14.41 -10.43
N ALA A 332 -4.09 15.17 -10.80
CA ALA A 332 -4.08 16.63 -10.68
C ALA A 332 -3.97 17.09 -9.21
N PHE A 333 -4.69 16.42 -8.30
CA PHE A 333 -4.58 16.65 -6.86
C PHE A 333 -3.18 16.29 -6.33
N GLN A 334 -2.64 15.13 -6.65
CA GLN A 334 -1.31 14.72 -6.19
C GLN A 334 -0.20 15.65 -6.70
N ARG A 335 -0.30 16.12 -7.94
CA ARG A 335 0.62 17.12 -8.49
C ARG A 335 0.59 18.42 -7.69
N ASP A 336 -0.61 18.91 -7.31
CA ASP A 336 -0.76 20.10 -6.46
C ASP A 336 -0.13 19.87 -5.08
N ALA A 337 -0.40 18.72 -4.46
CA ALA A 337 0.15 18.36 -3.16
C ALA A 337 1.69 18.25 -3.14
N MET A 338 2.32 17.83 -4.24
CA MET A 338 3.77 17.73 -4.38
C MET A 338 4.44 19.04 -4.82
N THR A 339 3.65 20.07 -5.16
CA THR A 339 4.15 21.37 -5.67
C THR A 339 4.04 22.43 -4.58
N VAL A 340 5.19 22.97 -4.14
CA VAL A 340 5.24 24.01 -3.11
C VAL A 340 4.43 25.24 -3.50
N GLY A 341 3.55 25.70 -2.60
CA GLY A 341 2.67 26.85 -2.79
C GLY A 341 1.35 26.52 -3.50
N GLY A 342 1.01 25.25 -3.60
CA GLY A 342 -0.29 24.75 -4.05
C GLY A 342 -1.40 24.99 -3.03
N SER A 343 -2.58 24.44 -3.31
CA SER A 343 -3.70 24.45 -2.35
C SER A 343 -3.46 23.48 -1.18
N ILE A 344 -2.57 22.53 -1.41
CA ILE A 344 -2.19 21.45 -0.50
C ILE A 344 -0.70 21.22 -0.69
N ASP A 345 0.07 21.38 0.37
CA ASP A 345 1.50 21.11 0.35
C ASP A 345 1.80 19.93 1.29
N ILE A 346 2.56 18.95 0.80
CA ILE A 346 3.21 17.95 1.62
C ILE A 346 4.74 18.11 1.49
N PRO A 347 5.50 17.93 2.57
CA PRO A 347 6.96 18.01 2.52
C PRO A 347 7.54 17.06 1.48
N SER A 348 8.62 17.49 0.81
CA SER A 348 9.31 16.65 -0.16
C SER A 348 9.83 15.36 0.51
N GLY A 349 9.57 14.23 -0.12
CA GLY A 349 9.92 12.91 0.43
C GLY A 349 8.87 12.31 1.37
N SER A 350 7.74 13.02 1.61
CA SER A 350 6.61 12.43 2.33
C SER A 350 6.10 11.17 1.64
N PRO A 351 5.91 10.06 2.35
CA PRO A 351 5.29 8.87 1.78
C PRO A 351 3.91 9.16 1.18
N ILE A 352 3.68 8.64 -0.02
CA ILE A 352 2.39 8.69 -0.69
C ILE A 352 1.88 7.27 -0.82
N VAL A 353 0.70 7.00 -0.25
CA VAL A 353 0.03 5.71 -0.29
C VAL A 353 -1.38 5.89 -0.81
N TYR A 354 -1.66 5.33 -1.95
CA TYR A 354 -2.95 5.33 -2.61
C TYR A 354 -3.48 3.91 -2.71
N GLY A 355 -4.74 3.67 -2.39
CA GLY A 355 -5.30 2.34 -2.54
C GLY A 355 -6.80 2.26 -2.26
N GLY A 356 -7.32 1.04 -2.32
CA GLY A 356 -8.72 0.70 -2.15
C GLY A 356 -9.27 -0.13 -3.30
N ASP A 357 -10.58 -0.20 -3.40
CA ASP A 357 -11.28 -0.87 -4.50
C ASP A 357 -11.28 0.01 -5.76
N LEU A 358 -10.35 -0.25 -6.66
CA LEU A 358 -10.22 0.50 -7.91
C LEU A 358 -11.12 -0.02 -9.02
N ASN A 359 -11.81 -1.16 -8.81
CA ASN A 359 -12.72 -1.75 -9.76
C ASN A 359 -12.13 -1.91 -11.18
N MET A 360 -10.86 -2.33 -11.27
CA MET A 360 -10.11 -2.42 -12.54
C MET A 360 -10.57 -3.64 -13.36
N VAL A 361 -11.65 -3.48 -14.10
CA VAL A 361 -12.27 -4.56 -14.89
C VAL A 361 -12.43 -4.24 -16.38
N GLY A 362 -12.09 -3.04 -16.81
CA GLY A 362 -12.22 -2.58 -18.20
C GLY A 362 -10.87 -2.18 -18.81
N LEU A 363 -10.70 -0.92 -19.19
CA LEU A 363 -9.47 -0.44 -19.82
C LEU A 363 -8.33 -0.24 -18.83
N SER A 364 -7.09 -0.44 -19.29
CA SER A 364 -5.86 -0.25 -18.51
C SER A 364 -5.50 1.22 -18.23
N GLY A 365 -6.14 2.17 -18.92
CA GLY A 365 -5.85 3.60 -18.80
C GLY A 365 -5.82 4.11 -17.35
N PRO A 366 -6.86 3.89 -16.53
CA PRO A 366 -6.92 4.43 -15.18
C PRO A 366 -5.75 4.00 -14.28
N ILE A 367 -5.41 2.71 -14.27
CA ILE A 367 -4.28 2.22 -13.45
C ILE A 367 -2.93 2.75 -13.97
N ASN A 368 -2.79 2.88 -15.29
CA ASN A 368 -1.58 3.46 -15.88
C ASN A 368 -1.44 4.93 -15.51
N THR A 369 -2.52 5.71 -15.54
CA THR A 369 -2.53 7.12 -15.10
C THR A 369 -2.11 7.24 -13.64
N LEU A 370 -2.70 6.45 -12.73
CA LEU A 370 -2.36 6.46 -11.30
C LEU A 370 -0.89 6.11 -11.02
N LYS A 371 -0.30 5.25 -11.84
CA LYS A 371 1.11 4.85 -11.69
C LYS A 371 2.09 5.83 -12.30
N THR A 372 1.77 6.39 -13.45
CA THR A 372 2.75 7.14 -14.26
C THR A 372 2.56 8.64 -14.22
N GLY A 373 1.42 9.14 -13.73
CA GLY A 373 1.05 10.55 -13.81
C GLY A 373 0.75 11.05 -15.23
N ASN A 374 0.54 10.12 -16.17
CA ASN A 374 0.16 10.43 -17.55
C ASN A 374 -1.35 10.68 -17.64
N ILE A 375 -1.74 11.96 -17.51
CA ILE A 375 -3.12 12.42 -17.47
C ILE A 375 -3.74 12.31 -18.86
N SER A 376 -4.91 11.68 -18.98
CA SER A 376 -5.57 11.47 -20.26
C SER A 376 -6.23 12.74 -20.79
N ASP A 377 -6.87 13.53 -19.92
CA ASP A 377 -7.50 14.82 -20.28
C ASP A 377 -6.69 15.99 -19.73
N ASN A 378 -5.60 16.34 -20.41
CA ASN A 378 -4.73 17.44 -20.06
C ASN A 378 -5.42 18.84 -20.18
N ASP A 379 -6.47 18.96 -20.96
CA ASP A 379 -7.22 20.21 -21.08
C ASP A 379 -8.02 20.50 -19.81
N GLN A 380 -8.54 19.47 -19.15
CA GLN A 380 -9.33 19.60 -17.94
C GLN A 380 -8.47 19.51 -16.66
N PHE A 381 -7.53 18.57 -16.58
CA PHE A 381 -6.79 18.23 -15.38
C PHE A 381 -5.33 18.71 -15.38
N GLY A 382 -4.88 19.32 -16.47
CA GLY A 382 -3.53 19.88 -16.61
C GLY A 382 -2.50 18.86 -17.07
N ILE A 383 -1.24 19.27 -17.08
CA ILE A 383 -0.15 18.52 -17.72
C ILE A 383 0.24 17.26 -16.92
N ASP A 384 0.83 16.30 -17.62
CA ASP A 384 1.49 15.12 -17.04
C ASP A 384 2.61 15.53 -16.07
N PHE A 385 2.90 14.66 -15.11
CA PHE A 385 4.01 14.83 -14.17
C PHE A 385 4.51 13.46 -13.70
N SER A 386 5.70 13.42 -13.13
CA SER A 386 6.19 12.22 -12.47
C SER A 386 5.64 12.15 -11.05
N PRO A 387 4.85 11.12 -10.71
CA PRO A 387 4.10 11.08 -9.44
C PRO A 387 4.92 10.62 -8.23
N ASP A 388 6.19 10.20 -8.42
CA ASP A 388 7.10 9.89 -7.34
C ASP A 388 8.20 10.94 -7.19
N TRP A 389 8.78 11.02 -6.00
CA TRP A 389 9.75 12.06 -5.60
C TRP A 389 11.08 12.00 -6.35
N ASP A 390 11.49 10.85 -6.87
CA ASP A 390 12.71 10.69 -7.66
C ASP A 390 12.50 10.91 -9.17
N GLY A 391 11.27 11.25 -9.56
CA GLY A 391 10.90 11.46 -10.96
C GLY A 391 10.51 10.17 -11.69
N SER A 392 10.32 9.07 -10.97
CA SER A 392 9.83 7.81 -11.50
C SER A 392 8.30 7.68 -11.44
N SER A 393 7.78 6.52 -11.79
CA SER A 393 6.40 6.12 -11.59
C SER A 393 6.19 5.61 -10.17
N MET A 394 4.98 5.74 -9.64
CA MET A 394 4.55 5.03 -8.43
C MET A 394 4.56 3.51 -8.64
N VAL A 395 4.77 2.74 -7.58
CA VAL A 395 4.79 1.28 -7.63
C VAL A 395 3.46 0.69 -7.18
N GLU A 396 2.83 -0.08 -8.06
CA GLU A 396 1.71 -0.97 -7.72
C GLU A 396 2.25 -2.19 -6.99
N LEU A 397 1.69 -2.50 -5.81
CA LEU A 397 2.13 -3.62 -5.02
C LEU A 397 1.49 -4.95 -5.50
N ASP A 398 2.31 -5.99 -5.55
CA ASP A 398 1.87 -7.35 -5.81
C ASP A 398 1.40 -8.02 -4.50
N ALA A 399 0.20 -7.65 -4.05
CA ALA A 399 -0.39 -8.17 -2.82
C ALA A 399 -1.08 -9.53 -3.06
N ARG A 400 -0.30 -10.55 -3.45
CA ARG A 400 -0.83 -11.91 -3.63
C ARG A 400 -1.46 -12.46 -2.35
N LEU A 401 -2.34 -13.44 -2.48
CA LEU A 401 -2.93 -14.16 -1.35
C LEU A 401 -1.85 -14.78 -0.45
N SER A 402 -2.03 -14.71 0.86
CA SER A 402 -1.02 -15.13 1.84
C SER A 402 -0.61 -16.59 1.71
N ASP A 403 -1.52 -17.46 1.27
CA ASP A 403 -1.34 -18.92 1.20
C ASP A 403 -1.52 -19.48 -0.22
N ARG A 404 -1.70 -18.62 -1.23
CA ARG A 404 -1.91 -19.02 -2.63
C ARG A 404 -1.07 -18.18 -3.59
N ALA A 405 -0.60 -18.74 -4.67
CA ALA A 405 0.16 -18.04 -5.72
C ALA A 405 -0.78 -17.32 -6.71
N MET A 406 -1.66 -16.46 -6.21
CA MET A 406 -2.64 -15.69 -6.97
C MET A 406 -2.89 -14.33 -6.30
N ASP A 407 -3.26 -13.31 -7.08
CA ASP A 407 -3.38 -11.91 -6.63
C ASP A 407 -4.83 -11.38 -6.60
N TYR A 408 -5.84 -12.23 -6.81
CA TYR A 408 -7.22 -11.74 -6.74
C TYR A 408 -7.59 -11.29 -5.32
N THR A 409 -8.37 -10.22 -5.24
CA THR A 409 -8.79 -9.61 -3.98
C THR A 409 -10.30 -9.62 -3.79
N TRP A 410 -11.04 -10.01 -4.82
CA TRP A 410 -12.49 -10.15 -4.81
C TRP A 410 -12.93 -11.54 -5.23
N ARG A 411 -13.89 -12.10 -4.51
CA ARG A 411 -14.52 -13.37 -4.82
C ARG A 411 -15.96 -13.40 -4.34
N ASN A 412 -16.87 -13.74 -5.23
CA ASN A 412 -18.28 -13.94 -4.89
C ASN A 412 -18.81 -15.19 -5.59
N ASP A 413 -18.94 -16.29 -4.84
CA ASP A 413 -19.33 -17.60 -5.37
C ASP A 413 -20.75 -17.61 -5.99
N GLY A 414 -21.58 -16.64 -5.66
CA GLY A 414 -22.90 -16.44 -6.28
C GLY A 414 -22.88 -15.57 -7.55
N SER A 415 -21.75 -14.98 -7.89
CA SER A 415 -21.60 -14.11 -9.05
C SER A 415 -21.43 -14.88 -10.35
N ALA A 416 -21.74 -14.23 -11.47
CA ALA A 416 -21.38 -14.70 -12.81
C ALA A 416 -19.93 -14.36 -13.20
N TYR A 417 -19.24 -13.54 -12.41
CA TYR A 417 -17.85 -13.12 -12.68
C TYR A 417 -16.86 -13.99 -11.94
N MET A 418 -15.69 -14.19 -12.55
CA MET A 418 -14.54 -14.85 -11.95
C MET A 418 -13.98 -14.01 -10.80
N PRO A 419 -13.30 -14.62 -9.82
CA PRO A 419 -12.45 -13.88 -8.89
C PRO A 419 -11.47 -12.99 -9.63
N GLY A 420 -11.22 -11.78 -9.11
CA GLY A 420 -10.37 -10.79 -9.76
C GLY A 420 -9.69 -9.84 -8.78
N LYS A 421 -8.60 -9.22 -9.22
CA LYS A 421 -7.91 -8.17 -8.47
C LYS A 421 -8.67 -6.87 -8.66
N LEU A 422 -9.36 -6.40 -7.63
CA LEU A 422 -10.11 -5.14 -7.62
C LEU A 422 -9.51 -4.14 -6.64
N ASP A 423 -8.85 -4.64 -5.58
CA ASP A 423 -8.25 -3.83 -4.52
C ASP A 423 -6.74 -3.71 -4.75
N TYR A 424 -6.22 -2.51 -4.64
CA TYR A 424 -4.85 -2.14 -4.98
C TYR A 424 -4.20 -1.33 -3.88
N ILE A 425 -2.87 -1.40 -3.80
CA ILE A 425 -2.01 -0.48 -3.07
C ILE A 425 -0.95 0.03 -4.04
N ILE A 426 -0.82 1.35 -4.13
CA ILE A 426 0.16 2.05 -4.97
C ILE A 426 0.95 2.98 -4.06
N VAL A 427 2.27 2.92 -4.10
CA VAL A 427 3.15 3.68 -3.19
C VAL A 427 4.25 4.43 -3.93
N SER A 428 4.73 5.51 -3.30
CA SER A 428 5.98 6.18 -3.69
C SER A 428 7.17 5.39 -3.16
N ASP A 429 7.80 4.54 -3.99
CA ASP A 429 8.94 3.71 -3.56
C ASP A 429 10.24 4.52 -3.38
N ALA A 430 10.29 5.74 -3.88
CA ALA A 430 11.32 6.70 -3.51
C ALA A 430 11.26 7.10 -2.02
N ALA A 431 10.07 7.00 -1.39
CA ALA A 431 9.87 7.37 0.01
C ALA A 431 9.74 6.18 0.96
N VAL A 432 9.23 5.02 0.52
CA VAL A 432 9.02 3.86 1.38
C VAL A 432 9.60 2.57 0.82
N ASN A 433 10.17 1.75 1.69
CA ASN A 433 10.49 0.35 1.44
C ASN A 433 9.29 -0.53 1.81
N VAL A 434 8.87 -1.39 0.91
CA VAL A 434 7.83 -2.39 1.17
C VAL A 434 8.49 -3.66 1.69
N LEU A 435 8.30 -3.98 2.97
CA LEU A 435 8.92 -5.11 3.64
C LEU A 435 8.10 -6.39 3.52
N ARG A 436 6.78 -6.26 3.38
CA ARG A 436 5.82 -7.34 3.18
C ARG A 436 4.54 -6.79 2.57
N GLN A 437 3.92 -7.59 1.72
CA GLN A 437 2.63 -7.28 1.11
C GLN A 437 1.85 -8.57 0.90
N TYR A 438 0.55 -8.54 1.10
CA TYR A 438 -0.34 -9.69 0.86
C TYR A 438 -1.80 -9.28 0.91
N SER A 439 -2.65 -10.13 0.35
CA SER A 439 -4.09 -10.15 0.64
C SER A 439 -4.43 -11.40 1.46
N LEU A 440 -5.50 -11.34 2.26
CA LEU A 440 -5.86 -12.42 3.18
C LEU A 440 -7.18 -13.08 2.77
N GLN A 441 -7.09 -14.31 2.30
CA GLN A 441 -8.21 -15.21 2.13
C GLN A 441 -8.12 -16.33 3.17
N THR A 442 -9.02 -16.35 4.15
CA THR A 442 -8.92 -17.28 5.30
C THR A 442 -9.26 -18.72 4.92
N SER A 443 -10.05 -18.93 3.87
CA SER A 443 -10.38 -20.27 3.36
C SER A 443 -9.18 -21.03 2.79
N ASP A 444 -8.08 -20.34 2.47
CA ASP A 444 -6.84 -20.96 1.98
C ASP A 444 -5.89 -21.38 3.11
N LEU A 445 -6.10 -20.86 4.33
CA LEU A 445 -5.22 -21.16 5.44
C LEU A 445 -5.38 -22.59 5.95
N SER A 446 -4.27 -23.23 6.27
CA SER A 446 -4.31 -24.52 6.97
C SER A 446 -4.96 -24.39 8.35
N ALA A 447 -5.49 -25.48 8.88
CA ALA A 447 -6.10 -25.50 10.22
C ALA A 447 -5.13 -25.00 11.31
N ALA A 448 -3.83 -25.29 11.19
CA ALA A 448 -2.81 -24.83 12.12
C ALA A 448 -2.63 -23.30 12.05
N ARG A 449 -2.67 -22.70 10.86
CA ARG A 449 -2.58 -21.25 10.69
C ARG A 449 -3.83 -20.53 11.16
N LEU A 450 -5.01 -21.10 10.89
CA LEU A 450 -6.27 -20.58 11.44
C LEU A 450 -6.22 -20.54 12.97
N GLU A 451 -5.75 -21.62 13.61
CA GLU A 451 -5.59 -21.67 15.08
C GLU A 451 -4.52 -20.67 15.56
N GLN A 452 -3.37 -20.57 14.87
CA GLN A 452 -2.29 -19.64 15.21
C GLN A 452 -2.76 -18.17 15.27
N TYR A 453 -3.60 -17.77 14.30
CA TYR A 453 -4.06 -16.38 14.16
C TYR A 453 -5.45 -16.13 14.75
N GLY A 454 -6.09 -17.15 15.30
CA GLY A 454 -7.45 -17.05 15.87
C GLY A 454 -8.53 -16.80 14.82
N LEU A 455 -8.30 -17.26 13.59
CA LEU A 455 -9.20 -17.10 12.45
C LEU A 455 -10.09 -18.33 12.24
N LEU A 456 -11.20 -18.14 11.54
CA LEU A 456 -12.03 -19.20 11.02
C LEU A 456 -11.95 -19.27 9.49
N ALA A 457 -12.15 -20.46 8.93
CA ALA A 457 -11.99 -20.68 7.49
C ALA A 457 -12.90 -19.84 6.58
N ASN A 458 -14.03 -19.36 7.09
CA ASN A 458 -14.97 -18.55 6.31
C ASN A 458 -14.95 -17.07 6.71
N ASP A 459 -14.00 -16.61 7.52
CA ASP A 459 -13.97 -15.21 7.97
C ASP A 459 -13.84 -14.23 6.82
N ASP A 460 -13.13 -14.60 5.75
CA ASP A 460 -13.06 -13.82 4.52
C ASP A 460 -14.45 -13.50 3.94
N LEU A 461 -15.22 -14.53 3.55
CA LEU A 461 -16.54 -14.37 2.93
C LEU A 461 -17.64 -13.95 3.91
N ASP A 462 -17.50 -14.26 5.20
CA ASP A 462 -18.40 -13.77 6.25
C ASP A 462 -18.21 -12.26 6.48
N ALA A 463 -16.98 -11.76 6.37
CA ALA A 463 -16.64 -10.34 6.51
C ALA A 463 -17.01 -9.52 5.27
N SER A 464 -16.59 -9.97 4.09
CA SER A 464 -16.81 -9.27 2.81
C SER A 464 -16.65 -10.24 1.64
N ASP A 465 -17.03 -9.84 0.43
CA ASP A 465 -16.62 -10.48 -0.81
C ASP A 465 -15.31 -9.89 -1.36
N HIS A 466 -14.75 -8.87 -0.69
CA HIS A 466 -13.39 -8.36 -0.89
C HIS A 466 -12.47 -8.81 0.24
N PHE A 467 -11.22 -9.09 -0.09
CA PHE A 467 -10.18 -9.45 0.86
C PHE A 467 -9.37 -8.23 1.25
N ILE A 468 -9.02 -8.14 2.53
CA ILE A 468 -8.13 -7.07 3.02
C ILE A 468 -6.78 -7.16 2.32
N VAL A 469 -6.30 -6.04 1.76
CA VAL A 469 -4.95 -5.92 1.18
C VAL A 469 -4.06 -5.14 2.14
N ILE A 470 -2.82 -5.60 2.33
CA ILE A 470 -1.92 -5.16 3.41
C ILE A 470 -0.53 -4.89 2.85
N ALA A 471 0.10 -3.83 3.36
CA ALA A 471 1.52 -3.56 3.16
C ALA A 471 2.20 -3.15 4.46
N ASP A 472 3.38 -3.73 4.70
CA ASP A 472 4.32 -3.34 5.75
C ASP A 472 5.35 -2.39 5.17
N LEU A 473 5.42 -1.19 5.72
CA LEU A 473 6.22 -0.09 5.19
C LEU A 473 7.29 0.33 6.20
N ALA A 474 8.44 0.73 5.68
CA ALA A 474 9.50 1.45 6.39
C ALA A 474 9.99 2.60 5.52
N LEU A 475 10.40 3.72 6.12
CA LEU A 475 10.89 4.89 5.37
C LEU A 475 12.19 4.57 4.62
N VAL A 476 12.33 5.04 3.38
CA VAL A 476 13.59 4.91 2.61
C VAL A 476 14.69 5.75 3.25
N GLY A 477 15.82 5.12 3.52
CA GLY A 477 16.96 5.78 4.16
C GLY A 477 16.95 5.76 5.67
N GLY A 478 15.83 5.33 6.26
CA GLY A 478 15.59 5.25 7.70
C GLY A 478 15.82 6.59 8.39
N VAL A 479 14.84 7.18 9.01
CA VAL A 479 15.13 8.22 9.98
C VAL A 479 16.01 7.58 11.04
N SER A 480 17.14 8.23 11.32
CA SER A 480 17.92 7.88 12.51
C SER A 480 16.94 7.91 13.69
N GLN A 481 16.69 6.76 14.29
CA GLN A 481 15.92 6.66 15.54
C GLN A 481 16.74 7.20 16.73
N THR A 482 17.68 8.12 16.45
CA THR A 482 18.41 8.85 17.49
C THR A 482 17.44 9.81 18.16
N ASP A 483 17.32 9.65 19.45
CA ASP A 483 16.71 10.57 20.41
C ASP A 483 17.89 11.03 21.27
N SER A 484 18.47 12.17 20.89
CA SER A 484 19.77 12.62 21.40
C SER A 484 19.69 13.08 22.86
N ASP A 485 18.57 13.61 23.30
CA ASP A 485 18.33 14.10 24.65
C ASP A 485 17.42 13.18 25.48
N SER A 486 16.89 12.11 24.86
CA SER A 486 16.12 11.05 25.50
C SER A 486 14.78 11.51 26.12
N ASP A 487 14.10 12.43 25.48
CA ASP A 487 12.80 12.95 25.91
C ASP A 487 11.60 12.17 25.35
N GLY A 488 11.86 11.24 24.43
CA GLY A 488 10.86 10.38 23.78
C GLY A 488 10.48 10.84 22.37
N ILE A 489 11.03 11.93 21.89
CA ILE A 489 10.89 12.44 20.51
C ILE A 489 12.21 12.21 19.78
N ILE A 490 12.18 11.67 18.58
CA ILE A 490 13.40 11.45 17.78
C ILE A 490 13.89 12.76 17.16
N ASP A 491 15.23 12.92 17.05
CA ASP A 491 15.90 14.15 16.59
C ASP A 491 15.27 14.84 15.37
N VAL A 492 14.74 14.06 14.42
CA VAL A 492 14.16 14.60 13.17
C VAL A 492 12.72 15.09 13.33
N ALA A 493 12.05 14.72 14.42
CA ALA A 493 10.70 15.14 14.75
C ALA A 493 10.69 16.10 15.95
N ASP A 494 11.87 16.34 16.51
CA ASP A 494 12.07 17.14 17.71
C ASP A 494 12.42 18.58 17.32
N ASN A 495 11.65 19.54 17.86
CA ASN A 495 11.90 20.96 17.63
C ASN A 495 13.04 21.52 18.53
N CYS A 496 13.57 20.69 19.48
CA CYS A 496 14.79 20.96 20.24
C CYS A 496 15.68 19.71 20.38
N PRO A 497 16.28 19.14 19.32
CA PRO A 497 16.87 17.79 19.29
C PRO A 497 18.01 17.49 20.30
N ASN A 498 18.46 18.46 21.06
CA ASN A 498 19.52 18.30 22.06
C ASN A 498 19.11 18.77 23.44
N LEU A 499 17.86 19.16 23.63
CA LEU A 499 17.32 19.67 24.88
C LEU A 499 15.90 19.16 25.11
N SER A 500 15.76 18.27 26.10
CA SER A 500 14.51 17.57 26.40
C SER A 500 13.31 18.50 26.59
N ASN A 501 12.32 18.38 25.71
CA ASN A 501 11.07 19.15 25.68
C ASN A 501 9.90 18.32 25.13
N SER A 502 9.57 17.22 25.78
CA SER A 502 8.58 16.24 25.33
C SER A 502 7.16 16.80 25.04
N ASP A 503 6.87 18.03 25.45
CA ASP A 503 5.63 18.75 25.13
C ASP A 503 5.69 19.46 23.76
N GLN A 504 6.88 19.63 23.20
CA GLN A 504 7.12 20.23 21.87
C GLN A 504 6.48 21.61 21.71
N ALA A 505 6.46 22.41 22.81
CA ALA A 505 5.91 23.76 22.78
C ALA A 505 6.68 24.64 21.77
N ASP A 506 5.95 25.44 21.00
CA ASP A 506 6.46 26.39 20.00
C ASP A 506 5.44 27.54 19.89
N PHE A 507 5.66 28.55 20.70
CA PHE A 507 4.73 29.69 20.88
C PHE A 507 4.62 30.55 19.63
N ASN A 508 5.75 30.79 18.96
CA ASN A 508 5.83 31.68 17.81
C ASN A 508 5.64 30.94 16.47
N LEU A 509 5.55 29.61 16.48
CA LEU A 509 5.37 28.72 15.30
C LEU A 509 6.49 28.86 14.25
N ASP A 510 7.73 29.08 14.70
CA ASP A 510 8.88 29.20 13.81
C ASP A 510 9.60 27.86 13.54
N GLY A 511 9.18 26.79 14.21
CA GLY A 511 9.74 25.44 14.09
C GLY A 511 10.88 25.14 15.06
N LEU A 512 11.24 26.07 15.94
CA LEU A 512 12.10 25.84 17.10
C LEU A 512 11.24 25.77 18.37
N GLY A 513 11.56 24.83 19.25
CA GLY A 513 10.80 24.71 20.50
C GLY A 513 11.14 25.82 21.50
N ASP A 514 10.16 26.25 22.28
CA ASP A 514 10.30 27.31 23.29
C ASP A 514 11.47 27.03 24.26
N ALA A 515 11.75 25.76 24.54
CA ALA A 515 12.84 25.34 25.42
C ALA A 515 14.23 25.72 24.90
N CYS A 516 14.42 25.79 23.60
CA CYS A 516 15.69 26.08 22.95
C CYS A 516 15.68 27.33 22.04
N SER A 517 14.54 27.98 21.92
CA SER A 517 14.35 29.26 21.21
C SER A 517 14.60 30.43 22.15
N ASP A 518 15.15 31.51 21.62
CA ASP A 518 15.30 32.84 22.22
C ASP A 518 14.95 33.82 21.09
N ALA A 519 13.65 34.09 20.95
CA ALA A 519 13.09 34.70 19.75
C ALA A 519 13.46 36.17 19.57
N ASP A 520 13.73 36.89 20.66
CA ASP A 520 14.13 38.30 20.63
C ASP A 520 15.62 38.53 20.90
N LEU A 521 16.36 37.46 21.25
CA LEU A 521 17.81 37.46 21.45
C LEU A 521 18.27 38.28 22.67
N ASP A 522 17.53 38.22 23.75
CA ASP A 522 17.87 38.94 24.99
C ASP A 522 18.63 38.08 26.00
N GLY A 523 18.70 36.75 25.78
CA GLY A 523 19.43 35.78 26.59
C GLY A 523 18.56 34.93 27.52
N LEU A 524 17.24 35.09 27.50
CA LEU A 524 16.26 34.15 28.06
C LEU A 524 15.71 33.27 26.94
N THR A 525 15.28 32.06 27.29
CA THR A 525 14.53 31.26 26.32
C THR A 525 13.04 31.56 26.42
N ASP A 526 12.31 31.41 25.31
CA ASP A 526 10.87 31.64 25.24
C ASP A 526 10.12 30.90 26.36
N GLU A 527 10.57 29.67 26.73
CA GLU A 527 10.00 28.91 27.84
C GLU A 527 10.21 29.62 29.19
N LEU A 528 11.40 30.16 29.47
CA LEU A 528 11.68 30.87 30.70
C LEU A 528 10.83 32.13 30.83
N GLU A 529 10.64 32.82 29.73
CA GLU A 529 9.82 34.01 29.66
C GLU A 529 8.34 33.71 29.90
N LEU A 530 7.80 32.74 29.19
CA LEU A 530 6.38 32.37 29.31
C LEU A 530 6.02 31.75 30.66
N GLN A 531 6.93 30.96 31.27
CA GLN A 531 6.60 30.16 32.46
C GLN A 531 7.13 30.73 33.76
N ILE A 532 8.21 31.51 33.75
CA ILE A 532 8.93 31.95 34.92
C ILE A 532 8.85 33.45 35.12
N THR A 533 9.28 34.24 34.14
CA THR A 533 9.32 35.69 34.25
C THR A 533 7.99 36.35 33.86
N ASN A 534 7.21 35.72 33.02
CA ASN A 534 6.01 36.23 32.35
C ASN A 534 6.30 37.48 31.48
N SER A 535 7.56 37.63 31.00
CA SER A 535 7.94 38.61 30.02
C SER A 535 7.40 38.22 28.61
N ASP A 536 7.52 39.07 27.64
CA ASP A 536 7.05 38.84 26.27
C ASP A 536 8.22 38.29 25.42
N PRO A 537 8.21 37.00 24.98
CA PRO A 537 9.31 36.39 24.23
C PRO A 537 9.66 37.06 22.89
N LEU A 538 8.94 38.07 22.47
CA LEU A 538 9.18 38.81 21.24
C LEU A 538 9.69 40.23 21.50
N ILE A 539 9.91 40.62 22.76
CA ILE A 539 10.26 41.99 23.16
C ILE A 539 11.42 41.95 24.17
N GLN A 540 12.63 42.24 23.75
CA GLN A 540 13.86 42.20 24.56
C GLN A 540 13.82 42.98 25.89
N ASP A 541 12.95 43.97 26.03
CA ASP A 541 12.78 44.87 27.18
C ASP A 541 11.27 45.08 27.34
N THR A 542 10.63 44.22 28.12
CA THR A 542 9.18 44.10 28.20
C THR A 542 8.54 45.36 28.85
N ASP A 543 9.18 45.96 29.87
CA ASP A 543 8.64 47.16 30.53
C ASP A 543 9.20 48.48 30.03
N GLY A 544 10.23 48.45 29.15
CA GLY A 544 10.76 49.58 28.43
C GLY A 544 11.64 50.50 29.30
N ASP A 545 12.28 49.97 30.34
CA ASP A 545 13.10 50.74 31.26
C ASP A 545 14.53 50.98 30.80
N GLY A 546 15.00 50.16 29.80
CA GLY A 546 16.32 50.24 29.16
C GLY A 546 17.27 49.15 29.54
N LEU A 547 16.86 48.15 30.36
CA LEU A 547 17.49 46.85 30.52
C LEU A 547 16.74 45.85 29.69
N THR A 548 17.39 44.76 29.24
CA THR A 548 16.68 43.66 28.63
C THR A 548 16.24 42.66 29.69
N ASP A 549 15.14 41.95 29.49
CA ASP A 549 14.58 41.00 30.42
C ASP A 549 15.62 39.97 30.87
N GLY A 550 16.47 39.49 29.94
CA GLY A 550 17.57 38.60 30.23
C GLY A 550 18.67 39.20 31.09
N ILE A 551 18.98 40.48 30.95
CA ILE A 551 19.94 41.19 31.78
C ILE A 551 19.36 41.40 33.18
N GLU A 552 18.10 41.75 33.29
CA GLU A 552 17.42 41.96 34.56
C GLU A 552 17.41 40.68 35.40
N VAL A 553 16.97 39.58 34.82
CA VAL A 553 16.88 38.28 35.49
C VAL A 553 18.25 37.70 35.82
N SER A 554 19.21 37.73 34.85
CA SER A 554 20.48 37.04 35.03
C SER A 554 21.52 37.82 35.79
N LEU A 555 21.50 39.15 35.73
CA LEU A 555 22.58 39.97 36.22
C LEU A 555 22.17 40.87 37.41
N PHE A 556 20.98 41.45 37.39
CA PHE A 556 20.58 42.49 38.35
C PHE A 556 19.50 42.02 39.29
N THR A 557 18.77 40.95 39.00
CA THR A 557 17.64 40.45 39.80
C THR A 557 16.52 41.47 39.99
N THR A 558 16.32 42.32 38.97
CA THR A 558 15.17 43.22 38.82
C THR A 558 14.00 42.45 38.22
N ASP A 559 12.81 43.07 38.25
CA ASP A 559 11.60 42.42 37.72
C ASP A 559 11.33 42.95 36.29
N PRO A 560 11.45 42.12 35.25
CA PRO A 560 11.33 42.53 33.85
C PRO A 560 9.95 43.05 33.48
N LEU A 561 9.01 43.10 34.39
CA LEU A 561 7.66 43.67 34.19
C LEU A 561 7.47 45.01 34.92
N LEU A 562 8.48 45.48 35.65
CA LEU A 562 8.38 46.65 36.51
C LEU A 562 9.48 47.67 36.20
N TYR A 563 9.19 48.71 35.43
CA TYR A 563 10.06 49.84 35.08
C TYR A 563 10.94 50.42 36.20
N ASP A 564 10.51 50.28 37.46
CA ASP A 564 11.17 50.72 38.71
C ASP A 564 10.84 49.67 39.78
N THR A 565 11.67 48.63 39.90
CA THR A 565 11.43 47.47 40.75
C THR A 565 11.40 47.86 42.22
N ASP A 566 12.25 48.78 42.71
CA ASP A 566 12.34 49.21 44.12
C ASP A 566 11.47 50.43 44.46
N GLN A 567 10.77 51.00 43.43
CA GLN A 567 9.82 52.13 43.53
C GLN A 567 10.44 53.39 44.11
N ASN A 568 11.70 53.66 43.79
CA ASN A 568 12.42 54.83 44.30
C ASN A 568 12.23 56.07 43.38
N GLY A 569 11.66 55.89 42.19
CA GLY A 569 11.30 56.95 41.23
C GLY A 569 12.26 57.10 40.05
N TYR A 570 13.23 56.21 39.94
CA TYR A 570 14.14 56.05 38.79
C TYR A 570 13.85 54.72 38.16
N SER A 571 14.16 54.55 36.86
CA SER A 571 14.08 53.24 36.23
C SER A 571 15.24 52.34 36.70
N ASP A 572 15.09 51.03 36.61
CA ASP A 572 16.15 50.07 37.02
C ASP A 572 17.46 50.34 36.26
N ALA A 573 17.41 50.72 34.98
CA ALA A 573 18.56 51.19 34.23
C ALA A 573 19.14 52.51 34.76
N GLU A 574 18.30 53.47 35.14
CA GLU A 574 18.76 54.74 35.73
C GLU A 574 19.42 54.55 37.08
N ASP A 575 18.89 53.62 37.91
CA ASP A 575 19.45 53.30 39.21
C ASP A 575 20.87 52.70 39.08
N LEU A 576 21.09 51.83 38.08
CA LEU A 576 22.41 51.31 37.80
C LEU A 576 23.39 52.41 37.36
N MET A 577 22.96 53.38 36.57
CA MET A 577 23.79 54.50 36.13
C MET A 577 24.10 55.48 37.27
N LEU A 578 23.16 55.66 38.16
CA LEU A 578 23.29 56.58 39.29
C LEU A 578 23.88 55.93 40.54
N ASN A 579 24.04 54.60 40.52
CA ASN A 579 24.48 53.81 41.70
C ASN A 579 23.51 53.94 42.89
N THR A 580 22.20 54.09 42.60
CA THR A 580 21.14 54.33 43.58
C THR A 580 20.32 53.09 43.89
N TRP A 581 20.59 52.00 43.18
CA TRP A 581 19.90 50.73 43.37
C TRP A 581 19.93 50.25 44.83
N SER A 582 18.79 50.10 45.46
CA SER A 582 18.65 49.81 46.87
C SER A 582 18.21 48.36 47.16
N SER A 583 18.23 47.45 46.15
CA SER A 583 17.87 46.06 46.38
C SER A 583 18.78 45.44 47.45
N THR A 584 18.23 44.70 48.37
CA THR A 584 18.94 44.04 49.46
C THR A 584 19.83 42.86 48.99
N CYS A 585 19.96 42.67 47.64
CA CYS A 585 20.58 41.48 47.07
C CYS A 585 21.71 41.75 46.05
N THR A 586 22.15 42.97 45.81
CA THR A 586 23.19 43.25 44.83
C THR A 586 24.54 42.68 45.23
N GLY A 587 24.86 41.48 44.66
CA GLY A 587 26.13 40.84 44.78
C GLY A 587 26.35 39.95 46.02
N ASP A 588 25.37 39.77 46.88
CA ASP A 588 25.41 38.79 48.01
C ASP A 588 24.80 37.47 47.56
N ALA A 589 25.54 36.74 46.73
CA ALA A 589 25.09 35.48 46.14
C ALA A 589 24.96 34.32 47.13
N ASN A 590 25.49 34.49 48.33
CA ASN A 590 25.41 33.50 49.40
C ASN A 590 24.48 33.89 50.56
N TYR A 591 23.82 35.08 50.45
CA TYR A 591 22.87 35.62 51.44
C TYR A 591 23.44 35.81 52.86
N ASP A 592 24.77 36.10 52.98
CA ASP A 592 25.41 36.32 54.29
C ASP A 592 25.37 37.78 54.74
N GLY A 593 24.81 38.68 53.94
CA GLY A 593 24.67 40.10 54.23
C GLY A 593 25.90 40.94 53.91
N SER A 594 26.86 40.41 53.14
CA SER A 594 28.11 41.12 52.79
C SER A 594 28.59 40.75 51.40
N VAL A 595 28.71 41.69 50.49
CA VAL A 595 29.29 41.45 49.15
C VAL A 595 30.78 41.23 49.23
N THR A 596 31.26 40.04 48.96
CA THR A 596 32.66 39.61 49.08
C THR A 596 33.15 38.89 47.80
N VAL A 597 34.47 38.57 47.73
CA VAL A 597 35.04 37.73 46.68
C VAL A 597 34.39 36.33 46.62
N GLY A 598 33.75 35.91 47.74
CA GLY A 598 33.01 34.64 47.80
C GLY A 598 31.78 34.62 46.92
N ASP A 599 31.09 35.75 46.87
CA ASP A 599 29.88 35.92 46.03
C ASP A 599 30.22 35.95 44.55
N LEU A 600 31.30 36.64 44.21
CA LEU A 600 31.83 36.65 42.84
C LEU A 600 32.27 35.26 42.37
N LEU A 601 32.83 34.43 43.29
CA LEU A 601 33.22 33.07 42.96
C LEU A 601 32.01 32.13 42.80
N LEU A 602 30.93 32.35 43.53
CA LEU A 602 29.67 31.63 43.39
C LEU A 602 28.99 31.96 42.06
N LEU A 603 28.94 33.24 41.69
CA LEU A 603 28.46 33.70 40.38
C LEU A 603 29.30 33.11 39.24
N LEU A 604 30.63 33.18 39.29
CA LEU A 604 31.54 32.62 38.29
C LEU A 604 31.48 31.08 38.22
N SER A 605 31.12 30.38 39.28
CA SER A 605 30.94 28.91 39.27
C SER A 605 29.64 28.51 38.54
N ALA A 606 28.61 29.32 38.63
CA ALA A 606 27.35 29.10 37.87
C ALA A 606 27.52 29.32 36.36
N PHE A 607 28.44 30.19 35.91
CA PHE A 607 28.78 30.36 34.52
C PHE A 607 29.74 29.29 33.96
N GLY A 608 30.25 28.37 34.76
CA GLY A 608 31.20 27.33 34.36
C GLY A 608 30.60 25.98 34.04
N ASP A 609 29.33 25.79 34.29
CA ASP A 609 28.64 24.49 34.08
C ASP A 609 27.76 24.42 32.83
N VAL A 610 27.85 25.43 31.95
CA VAL A 610 27.16 25.39 30.64
C VAL A 610 28.21 25.46 29.55
N CYS A 611 28.76 24.30 29.20
CA CYS A 611 29.41 23.99 27.92
C CYS A 611 29.10 22.56 27.55
#